data_ca6d84e3a5ab851299ddebf694bc2d97
#
_entry.id   ca6d84e3a5ab851299ddebf694bc2d97
#
_cell.length_a   1.000
_cell.length_b   1.000
_cell.length_c   1.000
_cell.angle_alpha   90.00
_cell.angle_beta   90.00
_cell.angle_gamma   90.00
#
_symmetry.space_group_name_H-M   'P 1'
#
loop_
_entity.id
_entity.type
_entity.pdbx_description
1 polymer ?
#
loop_
_entity_poly.entity_id
_entity_poly.type
_entity_poly.pdbx_seq_one_letter_code
_entity_poly.pdbx_strand_id
1 'polypeptide(L)' 'MEVDFYIPDDELAIQVSYSIEGSDTTEKREVEALQKLPKTLSCKRRVIITYDEEKTIEDEYGMIEVIPCWKWLIQQ' A
#
# COMPACT_ATOMS: atom_id res chain seq x y z
N MET A 1 -12.01 6.95 5.36
CA MET A 1 -11.07 5.96 4.80
C MET A 1 -9.65 6.45 5.00
N GLU A 2 -8.77 5.59 5.49
CA GLU A 2 -7.42 6.00 5.87
C GLU A 2 -6.36 5.78 4.79
N VAL A 3 -6.73 5.32 3.59
CA VAL A 3 -5.79 5.18 2.49
C VAL A 3 -5.82 6.43 1.60
N ASP A 4 -4.69 6.73 0.98
CA ASP A 4 -4.56 7.94 0.17
C ASP A 4 -5.43 7.90 -1.09
N PHE A 5 -5.47 6.75 -1.75
CA PHE A 5 -6.25 6.58 -2.97
C PHE A 5 -6.90 5.21 -3.01
N TYR A 6 -8.14 5.16 -3.47
CA TYR A 6 -8.81 3.90 -3.77
C TYR A 6 -9.51 4.03 -5.12
N ILE A 7 -9.22 3.11 -6.02
CA ILE A 7 -9.77 3.11 -7.38
C ILE A 7 -10.77 1.94 -7.48
N PRO A 8 -12.08 2.22 -7.37
CA PRO A 8 -13.09 1.15 -7.27
C PRO A 8 -13.14 0.22 -8.47
N ASP A 9 -12.99 0.73 -9.69
CA ASP A 9 -13.08 -0.09 -10.89
C ASP A 9 -11.99 -1.15 -10.94
N ASP A 10 -10.81 -0.85 -10.38
CA ASP A 10 -9.68 -1.76 -10.35
C ASP A 10 -9.56 -2.47 -9.00
N GLU A 11 -10.39 -2.13 -8.04
CA GLU A 11 -10.29 -2.58 -6.66
C GLU A 11 -8.87 -2.42 -6.12
N LEU A 12 -8.28 -1.26 -6.41
CA LEU A 12 -6.89 -0.93 -6.13
C LEU A 12 -6.79 0.11 -5.02
N ALA A 13 -6.07 -0.21 -3.96
CA ALA A 13 -5.81 0.70 -2.85
C ALA A 13 -4.34 1.10 -2.87
N ILE A 14 -4.07 2.40 -2.76
CA ILE A 14 -2.72 2.95 -2.84
C ILE A 14 -2.44 3.86 -1.65
N GLN A 15 -1.32 3.62 -0.97
CA GLN A 15 -0.73 4.54 0.00
C GLN A 15 0.56 5.09 -0.57
N VAL A 16 0.87 6.33 -0.21
CA VAL A 16 2.14 6.95 -0.58
C VAL A 16 2.92 7.25 0.69
N SER A 17 4.12 6.71 0.81
CA SER A 17 4.98 6.89 1.99
C SER A 17 6.42 7.02 1.55
N TYR A 18 7.17 7.93 2.17
CA TYR A 18 8.58 8.04 1.85
C TYR A 18 9.33 6.73 2.15
N SER A 19 9.04 6.14 3.29
CA SER A 19 9.67 4.90 3.75
C SER A 19 8.72 4.16 4.68
N ILE A 20 8.80 2.83 4.70
CA ILE A 20 8.04 2.01 5.65
C ILE A 20 8.97 1.21 6.57
N GLU A 21 10.29 1.37 6.43
CA GLU A 21 11.27 0.63 7.23
C GLU A 21 11.67 1.32 8.52
N GLY A 22 11.23 2.54 8.73
CA GLY A 22 11.52 3.25 9.96
C GLY A 22 10.71 2.74 11.13
N SER A 23 11.05 3.21 12.32
CA SER A 23 10.32 2.93 13.55
C SER A 23 9.21 3.94 13.80
N ASP A 24 8.94 4.81 12.85
CA ASP A 24 7.96 5.87 12.96
C ASP A 24 6.55 5.28 13.01
N THR A 25 5.75 5.78 13.96
CA THR A 25 4.37 5.35 14.14
C THR A 25 3.51 5.66 12.91
N THR A 26 3.80 6.76 12.21
CA THR A 26 3.05 7.15 11.02
C THR A 26 3.18 6.10 9.91
N GLU A 27 4.40 5.60 9.72
CA GLU A 27 4.65 4.58 8.68
C GLU A 27 3.94 3.28 9.01
N LYS A 28 3.91 2.89 10.28
CA LYS A 28 3.17 1.71 10.72
C LYS A 28 1.67 1.86 10.47
N ARG A 29 1.13 3.05 10.68
CA ARG A 29 -0.29 3.31 10.43
C ARG A 29 -0.67 3.14 8.97
N GLU A 30 0.23 3.53 8.07
CA GLU A 30 -0.03 3.40 6.63
C GLU A 30 -0.11 1.94 6.21
N VAL A 31 0.77 1.10 6.74
CA VAL A 31 0.70 -0.34 6.51
C VAL A 31 -0.58 -0.92 7.11
N GLU A 32 -0.88 -0.58 8.37
CA GLU A 32 -2.06 -1.09 9.05
C GLU A 32 -3.36 -0.69 8.36
N ALA A 33 -3.42 0.53 7.79
CA ALA A 33 -4.61 0.97 7.07
C ALA A 33 -4.91 0.05 5.89
N LEU A 34 -3.88 -0.35 5.14
CA LEU A 34 -4.04 -1.28 4.03
C LEU A 34 -4.35 -2.70 4.51
N GLN A 35 -3.85 -3.10 5.67
CA GLN A 35 -4.15 -4.40 6.24
C GLN A 35 -5.60 -4.53 6.67
N LYS A 36 -6.21 -3.43 7.11
CA LYS A 36 -7.60 -3.42 7.57
C LYS A 36 -8.61 -3.15 6.46
N LEU A 37 -8.21 -2.49 5.39
CA LEU A 37 -9.12 -2.04 4.35
C LEU A 37 -9.97 -3.15 3.73
N PRO A 38 -9.44 -4.37 3.48
CA PRO A 38 -10.25 -5.44 2.88
C PRO A 38 -11.47 -5.85 3.69
N LYS A 39 -11.54 -5.47 4.97
CA LYS A 39 -12.71 -5.74 5.80
C LYS A 39 -13.92 -4.90 5.39
N THR A 40 -13.70 -3.78 4.74
CA THR A 40 -14.77 -2.83 4.37
C THR A 40 -14.87 -2.58 2.88
N LEU A 41 -13.80 -2.75 2.13
CA LEU A 41 -13.77 -2.54 0.67
C LEU A 41 -13.09 -3.71 -0.02
N SER A 42 -13.59 -4.06 -1.19
CA SER A 42 -12.96 -5.11 -1.99
C SER A 42 -11.65 -4.62 -2.56
N CYS A 43 -10.56 -5.33 -2.28
CA CYS A 43 -9.23 -4.96 -2.72
C CYS A 43 -8.57 -6.13 -3.43
N LYS A 44 -8.42 -6.02 -4.76
CA LYS A 44 -7.67 -6.99 -5.54
C LYS A 44 -6.18 -6.71 -5.47
N ARG A 45 -5.83 -5.46 -5.27
CA ARG A 45 -4.43 -5.05 -5.21
C ARG A 45 -4.25 -3.94 -4.19
N ARG A 46 -3.22 -4.08 -3.36
CA ARG A 46 -2.87 -3.08 -2.35
C ARG A 46 -1.41 -2.73 -2.54
N VAL A 47 -1.11 -1.43 -2.65
CA VAL A 47 0.21 -0.94 -3.01
C VAL A 47 0.63 0.19 -2.08
N ILE A 48 1.89 0.17 -1.65
CA ILE A 48 2.52 1.30 -0.98
C ILE A 48 3.62 1.80 -1.90
N ILE A 49 3.51 3.04 -2.34
CA ILE A 49 4.51 3.67 -3.19
C ILE A 49 5.51 4.38 -2.29
N THR A 50 6.78 4.02 -2.38
CA THR A 50 7.85 4.59 -1.56
C THR A 50 8.87 5.32 -2.42
N TYR A 51 9.86 5.96 -1.77
CA TYR A 51 10.95 6.58 -2.49
C TYR A 51 11.81 5.54 -3.22
N ASP A 52 12.32 4.54 -2.49
CA ASP A 52 13.23 3.56 -3.09
C ASP A 52 13.12 2.14 -2.50
N GLU A 53 12.11 1.88 -1.70
CA GLU A 53 11.94 0.55 -1.08
C GLU A 53 11.11 -0.37 -1.95
N GLU A 54 11.49 -1.64 -1.98
CA GLU A 54 10.77 -2.67 -2.72
C GLU A 54 10.71 -3.94 -1.91
N LYS A 55 9.51 -4.38 -1.55
CA LYS A 55 9.28 -5.64 -0.86
C LYS A 55 7.81 -6.02 -0.89
N THR A 56 7.48 -7.17 -0.33
CA THR A 56 6.11 -7.65 -0.21
C THR A 56 5.80 -7.89 1.26
N ILE A 57 4.62 -7.45 1.71
CA ILE A 57 4.11 -7.71 3.06
C ILE A 57 2.91 -8.63 2.90
N GLU A 58 2.94 -9.81 3.52
CA GLU A 58 1.84 -10.74 3.45
C GLU A 58 0.92 -10.58 4.67
N ASP A 59 -0.38 -10.74 4.46
CA ASP A 59 -1.36 -10.79 5.53
C ASP A 59 -2.47 -11.79 5.19
N GLU A 60 -3.53 -11.82 6.00
CA GLU A 60 -4.62 -12.79 5.81
C GLU A 60 -5.42 -12.57 4.52
N TYR A 61 -5.30 -11.41 3.88
CA TYR A 61 -6.03 -11.07 2.65
C TYR A 61 -5.16 -11.18 1.39
N GLY A 62 -3.93 -11.66 1.53
CA GLY A 62 -3.00 -11.75 0.42
C GLY A 62 -1.74 -10.94 0.69
N MET A 63 -1.35 -10.09 -0.25
CA MET A 63 -0.12 -9.33 -0.10
C MET A 63 -0.30 -7.84 -0.38
N ILE A 64 0.58 -7.05 0.23
CA ILE A 64 0.72 -5.63 -0.03
C ILE A 64 2.04 -5.46 -0.75
N GLU A 65 2.03 -4.85 -1.93
CA GLU A 65 3.23 -4.57 -2.71
C GLU A 65 3.84 -3.25 -2.28
N VAL A 66 5.09 -3.25 -1.87
CA VAL A 66 5.84 -2.03 -1.58
C VAL A 66 6.73 -1.78 -2.79
N ILE A 67 6.51 -0.67 -3.49
CA ILE A 67 7.11 -0.39 -4.79
C ILE A 67 7.75 0.99 -4.80
N PRO A 68 8.99 1.13 -5.30
CA PRO A 68 9.58 2.46 -5.48
C PRO A 68 8.79 3.27 -6.50
N CYS A 69 8.69 4.58 -6.28
CA CYS A 69 7.93 5.47 -7.16
C CYS A 69 8.36 5.35 -8.62
N TRP A 70 9.67 5.29 -8.89
CA TRP A 70 10.15 5.18 -10.27
C TRP A 70 9.63 3.91 -10.97
N LYS A 71 9.56 2.81 -10.23
CA LYS A 71 9.09 1.55 -10.78
C LYS A 71 7.58 1.57 -11.02
N TRP A 72 6.84 2.18 -10.10
CA TRP A 72 5.40 2.36 -10.26
C TRP A 72 5.08 3.14 -11.54
N LEU A 73 5.84 4.23 -11.79
CA LEU A 73 5.61 5.07 -12.96
C LEU A 73 5.86 4.33 -14.28
N ILE A 74 6.85 3.44 -14.34
CA ILE A 74 7.13 2.71 -15.57
C ILE A 74 6.21 1.52 -15.79
N GLN A 75 5.43 1.12 -14.78
CA GLN A 75 4.46 0.03 -14.90
C GLN A 75 3.13 0.50 -15.49
N GLN A 76 2.94 1.80 -15.62
CA GLN A 76 1.67 2.36 -16.08
C GLN A 76 1.44 2.19 -17.57
#